data_7b3075eff58becd516fa6fef13f01df5
#
_entry.id   7b3075eff58becd516fa6fef13f01df5
#
_cell.length_a   1.000
_cell.length_b   1.000
_cell.length_c   1.000
_cell.angle_alpha   90.00
_cell.angle_beta   90.00
_cell.angle_gamma   90.00
#
_symmetry.space_group_name_H-M   'P 1'
#
loop_
_entity.id
_entity.type
_entity.pdbx_description
1 polymer ?
#
loop_
_entity_poly.entity_id
_entity_poly.type
_entity_poly.pdbx_seq_one_letter_code
_entity_poly.pdbx_strand_id
1 'polypeptide(L)'
;MKNDKVSVGIVSDGTFLLDGGAVFGLVPKTLWERNMKPDRRNRVRLGLNCMLIRTLNANILVDTGIGSKEPEITKEFYGHSSSKLATNLRKEGISAKDIDYVVLTHLHFEKCGGATKMDREGNIIPSFPKAKYVIQKDAWNEAFNPNEWAVPKYSNAVKHLKVIEERDQLQLIEGNTEIVPGVEAVVLDGPSIGHMIVTVKAGGE
;
A
#
# COMPACT_ATOMS: atom_id res chain seq x y z
N MET A 1 35.91 0.85 0.84
CA MET A 1 34.62 0.60 0.14
C MET A 1 33.53 0.80 1.18
N LYS A 2 32.71 1.83 1.07
CA LYS A 2 31.54 2.03 1.94
C LYS A 2 30.57 0.88 1.66
N ASN A 3 30.28 0.08 2.69
CA ASN A 3 29.21 -0.90 2.66
C ASN A 3 27.89 -0.13 2.48
N ASP A 4 27.37 -0.08 1.28
CA ASP A 4 26.02 0.44 0.99
C ASP A 4 25.01 -0.57 1.55
N LYS A 5 24.81 -0.53 2.86
CA LYS A 5 23.84 -1.42 3.52
C LYS A 5 22.43 -0.97 3.18
N VAL A 6 21.91 -1.50 2.09
CA VAL A 6 20.47 -1.52 1.88
C VAL A 6 19.89 -2.65 2.73
N SER A 7 18.87 -2.34 3.52
CA SER A 7 18.10 -3.35 4.26
C SER A 7 16.65 -3.33 3.83
N VAL A 8 16.07 -4.52 3.71
CA VAL A 8 14.66 -4.71 3.33
C VAL A 8 13.99 -5.54 4.40
N GLY A 9 12.84 -5.09 4.87
CA GLY A 9 12.02 -5.77 5.86
C GLY A 9 10.54 -5.67 5.55
N ILE A 10 9.74 -6.56 6.14
CA ILE A 10 8.28 -6.52 6.04
C ILE A 10 7.71 -5.94 7.32
N VAL A 11 6.86 -4.93 7.17
CA VAL A 11 6.11 -4.30 8.26
C VAL A 11 4.62 -4.47 7.98
N SER A 12 3.91 -5.13 8.88
CA SER A 12 2.49 -5.43 8.67
C SER A 12 1.57 -4.35 9.25
N ASP A 13 0.52 -3.98 8.51
CA ASP A 13 -0.61 -3.21 9.03
C ASP A 13 -1.67 -4.10 9.69
N GLY A 14 -1.51 -5.42 9.62
CA GLY A 14 -2.44 -6.40 10.16
C GLY A 14 -2.93 -7.39 9.11
N THR A 15 -4.19 -7.79 9.21
CA THR A 15 -4.84 -8.71 8.27
C THR A 15 -6.24 -8.24 7.95
N PHE A 16 -6.75 -8.70 6.83
CA PHE A 16 -8.15 -8.51 6.42
C PHE A 16 -8.71 -9.77 5.78
N LEU A 17 -10.00 -9.80 5.55
CA LEU A 17 -10.72 -10.91 4.93
C LEU A 17 -11.23 -10.46 3.56
N LEU A 18 -11.05 -11.29 2.55
CA LEU A 18 -11.56 -11.04 1.21
C LEU A 18 -12.26 -12.30 0.70
N ASP A 19 -13.31 -12.13 -0.13
CA ASP A 19 -14.01 -13.26 -0.74
C ASP A 19 -13.03 -14.15 -1.52
N GLY A 20 -13.12 -15.46 -1.30
CA GLY A 20 -12.21 -16.40 -1.94
C GLY A 20 -12.35 -16.44 -3.47
N GLY A 21 -13.55 -16.16 -4.00
CA GLY A 21 -13.73 -16.01 -5.44
C GLY A 21 -13.01 -14.80 -6.01
N ALA A 22 -13.01 -13.68 -5.28
CA ALA A 22 -12.26 -12.48 -5.66
C ALA A 22 -10.74 -12.70 -5.63
N VAL A 23 -10.25 -13.52 -4.68
CA VAL A 23 -8.82 -13.80 -4.54
C VAL A 23 -8.33 -14.82 -5.59
N PHE A 24 -9.08 -15.89 -5.80
CA PHE A 24 -8.65 -17.03 -6.63
C PHE A 24 -9.23 -17.00 -8.04
N GLY A 25 -10.15 -16.10 -8.34
CA GLY A 25 -10.72 -15.92 -9.67
C GLY A 25 -11.35 -17.22 -10.20
N LEU A 26 -10.85 -17.68 -11.34
CA LEU A 26 -11.36 -18.88 -12.03
C LEU A 26 -10.88 -20.21 -11.42
N VAL A 27 -10.02 -20.19 -10.40
CA VAL A 27 -9.57 -21.42 -9.75
C VAL A 27 -10.72 -22.02 -8.93
N PRO A 28 -11.12 -23.28 -9.17
CA PRO A 28 -12.21 -23.92 -8.43
C PRO A 28 -11.95 -23.94 -6.92
N LYS A 29 -12.99 -23.64 -6.13
CA LYS A 29 -12.91 -23.61 -4.67
C LYS A 29 -12.33 -24.90 -4.08
N THR A 30 -12.73 -26.06 -4.61
CA THR A 30 -12.25 -27.37 -4.17
C THR A 30 -10.73 -27.57 -4.30
N LEU A 31 -10.07 -26.73 -5.11
CA LEU A 31 -8.61 -26.74 -5.25
C LEU A 31 -7.95 -25.78 -4.26
N TRP A 32 -8.40 -24.53 -4.19
CA TRP A 32 -7.73 -23.52 -3.37
C TRP A 32 -8.05 -23.64 -1.87
N GLU A 33 -9.24 -24.13 -1.48
CA GLU A 33 -9.62 -24.28 -0.07
C GLU A 33 -8.76 -25.30 0.70
N ARG A 34 -8.03 -26.17 0.00
CA ARG A 34 -7.05 -27.09 0.58
C ARG A 34 -5.85 -26.35 1.17
N ASN A 35 -5.47 -25.23 0.56
CA ASN A 35 -4.32 -24.42 0.96
C ASN A 35 -4.72 -23.23 1.85
N MET A 36 -5.91 -22.67 1.62
CA MET A 36 -6.39 -21.49 2.34
C MET A 36 -7.86 -21.68 2.71
N LYS A 37 -8.12 -22.10 3.96
CA LYS A 37 -9.47 -22.37 4.45
C LYS A 37 -10.29 -21.09 4.56
N PRO A 38 -11.45 -21.02 3.88
CA PRO A 38 -12.35 -19.87 4.01
C PRO A 38 -13.17 -19.93 5.32
N ASP A 39 -13.67 -18.77 5.73
CA ASP A 39 -14.69 -18.67 6.76
C ASP A 39 -16.09 -19.07 6.22
N ARG A 40 -17.12 -18.97 7.10
CA ARG A 40 -18.51 -19.31 6.73
C ARG A 40 -19.09 -18.42 5.62
N ARG A 41 -18.50 -17.23 5.39
CA ARG A 41 -18.87 -16.28 4.33
C ARG A 41 -17.96 -16.40 3.09
N ASN A 42 -17.25 -17.51 2.94
CA ASN A 42 -16.30 -17.75 1.85
C ASN A 42 -15.10 -16.79 1.81
N ARG A 43 -14.78 -16.09 2.91
CA ARG A 43 -13.67 -15.14 2.95
C ARG A 43 -12.39 -15.83 3.40
N VAL A 44 -11.29 -15.46 2.80
CA VAL A 44 -9.93 -15.89 3.16
C VAL A 44 -9.16 -14.75 3.83
N ARG A 45 -8.27 -15.10 4.75
CA ARG A 45 -7.45 -14.11 5.48
C ARG A 45 -6.20 -13.77 4.70
N LEU A 46 -5.99 -12.50 4.44
CA LEU A 46 -4.84 -11.95 3.75
C LEU A 46 -4.04 -11.02 4.68
N GLY A 47 -2.72 -10.97 4.49
CA GLY A 47 -1.83 -10.05 5.20
C GLY A 47 -1.80 -8.67 4.55
N LEU A 48 -1.77 -7.64 5.36
CA LEU A 48 -1.50 -6.25 4.95
C LEU A 48 0.00 -5.98 5.12
N ASN A 49 0.79 -6.57 4.23
CA ASN A 49 2.24 -6.48 4.29
C ASN A 49 2.72 -5.26 3.51
N CYS A 50 3.49 -4.41 4.17
CA CYS A 50 4.19 -3.27 3.61
C CYS A 50 5.69 -3.57 3.62
N MET A 51 6.43 -3.15 2.60
CA MET A 51 7.87 -3.34 2.57
C MET A 51 8.57 -2.06 3.04
N LEU A 52 9.46 -2.19 4.02
CA LEU A 52 10.32 -1.11 4.48
C LEU A 52 11.72 -1.31 3.90
N ILE A 53 12.17 -0.34 3.11
CA ILE A 53 13.51 -0.30 2.53
C ILE A 53 14.27 0.82 3.23
N ARG A 54 15.45 0.51 3.75
CA ARG A 54 16.37 1.50 4.33
C ARG A 54 17.64 1.54 3.49
N THR A 55 17.96 2.71 3.03
CA THR A 55 19.24 3.01 2.36
C THR A 55 20.09 3.92 3.25
N LEU A 56 21.26 4.30 2.82
CA LEU A 56 22.08 5.29 3.54
C LEU A 56 21.38 6.66 3.65
N ASN A 57 20.55 7.01 2.68
CA ASN A 57 20.05 8.36 2.53
C ASN A 57 18.52 8.48 2.64
N ALA A 58 17.80 7.35 2.65
CA ALA A 58 16.34 7.38 2.65
C ALA A 58 15.71 6.13 3.28
N ASN A 59 14.58 6.32 3.93
CA ASN A 59 13.65 5.29 4.36
C ASN A 59 12.44 5.31 3.43
N ILE A 60 12.16 4.19 2.79
CA ILE A 60 11.11 4.04 1.80
C ILE A 60 10.10 3.02 2.32
N LEU A 61 8.83 3.38 2.33
CA LEU A 61 7.74 2.46 2.65
C LEU A 61 6.96 2.15 1.38
N VAL A 62 6.86 0.87 1.04
CA VAL A 62 6.05 0.40 -0.09
C VAL A 62 4.73 -0.12 0.43
N ASP A 63 3.64 0.47 -0.03
CA ASP A 63 2.27 0.31 0.44
C ASP A 63 2.06 0.73 1.90
N THR A 64 0.79 0.89 2.31
CA THR A 64 0.46 1.46 3.62
C THR A 64 -0.64 0.71 4.36
N GLY A 65 -1.14 -0.39 3.79
CA GLY A 65 -2.27 -1.12 4.36
C GLY A 65 -3.61 -0.37 4.24
N ILE A 66 -4.60 -0.81 4.99
CA ILE A 66 -5.95 -0.21 5.02
C ILE A 66 -5.97 1.07 5.88
N GLY A 67 -5.12 1.13 6.91
CA GLY A 67 -5.16 2.23 7.87
C GLY A 67 -6.35 2.15 8.82
N SER A 68 -6.78 3.30 9.37
CA SER A 68 -7.79 3.36 10.44
C SER A 68 -9.05 4.18 10.09
N LYS A 69 -9.13 4.70 8.86
CA LYS A 69 -10.22 5.64 8.47
C LYS A 69 -11.47 4.98 7.93
N GLU A 70 -11.40 3.70 7.58
CA GLU A 70 -12.54 3.01 6.97
C GLU A 70 -13.76 2.99 7.89
N PRO A 71 -14.97 3.15 7.34
CA PRO A 71 -16.21 3.03 8.09
C PRO A 71 -16.33 1.68 8.80
N GLU A 72 -17.09 1.63 9.89
CA GLU A 72 -17.25 0.41 10.70
C GLU A 72 -17.84 -0.75 9.89
N ILE A 73 -18.80 -0.46 8.99
CA ILE A 73 -19.38 -1.48 8.10
C ILE A 73 -18.32 -2.12 7.19
N THR A 74 -17.37 -1.32 6.70
CA THR A 74 -16.26 -1.82 5.89
C THR A 74 -15.33 -2.70 6.73
N LYS A 75 -15.05 -2.30 7.97
CA LYS A 75 -14.28 -3.08 8.92
C LYS A 75 -14.94 -4.44 9.23
N GLU A 76 -16.25 -4.45 9.47
CA GLU A 76 -16.99 -5.68 9.68
C GLU A 76 -16.97 -6.58 8.45
N PHE A 77 -17.20 -6.02 7.26
CA PHE A 77 -17.22 -6.77 6.01
C PHE A 77 -15.88 -7.42 5.70
N TYR A 78 -14.80 -6.67 5.83
CA TYR A 78 -13.43 -7.17 5.59
C TYR A 78 -12.75 -7.74 6.83
N GLY A 79 -13.43 -7.79 7.99
CA GLY A 79 -12.82 -8.29 9.22
C GLY A 79 -11.50 -7.60 9.57
N HIS A 80 -11.36 -6.34 9.17
CA HIS A 80 -10.16 -5.56 9.41
C HIS A 80 -10.13 -5.07 10.87
N SER A 81 -9.03 -5.35 11.55
CA SER A 81 -8.77 -4.80 12.88
C SER A 81 -8.16 -3.39 12.78
N SER A 82 -7.94 -2.75 13.92
CA SER A 82 -7.23 -1.46 13.93
C SER A 82 -5.85 -1.57 13.27
N SER A 83 -5.46 -0.52 12.54
CA SER A 83 -4.16 -0.41 11.89
C SER A 83 -3.00 -0.62 12.88
N LYS A 84 -2.02 -1.42 12.48
CA LYS A 84 -0.82 -1.75 13.27
C LYS A 84 0.46 -1.15 12.67
N LEU A 85 0.38 -0.56 11.48
CA LEU A 85 1.55 -0.09 10.73
C LEU A 85 2.43 0.84 11.57
N ALA A 86 1.86 1.89 12.16
CA ALA A 86 2.63 2.85 12.96
C ALA A 86 3.30 2.21 14.19
N THR A 87 2.62 1.24 14.81
CA THR A 87 3.18 0.50 15.97
C THR A 87 4.30 -0.42 15.54
N ASN A 88 4.15 -1.09 14.40
CA ASN A 88 5.14 -2.02 13.89
C ASN A 88 6.36 -1.28 13.30
N LEU A 89 6.19 -0.12 12.68
CA LEU A 89 7.31 0.75 12.29
C LEU A 89 8.16 1.15 13.51
N ARG A 90 7.53 1.49 14.67
CA ARG A 90 8.29 1.82 15.90
C ARG A 90 9.09 0.63 16.43
N LYS A 91 8.63 -0.60 16.27
CA LYS A 91 9.41 -1.80 16.64
C LYS A 91 10.67 -1.94 15.78
N GLU A 92 10.60 -1.45 14.53
CA GLU A 92 11.74 -1.37 13.64
C GLU A 92 12.65 -0.15 13.93
N GLY A 93 12.38 0.62 14.99
CA GLY A 93 13.14 1.82 15.35
C GLY A 93 12.85 3.03 14.46
N ILE A 94 11.74 3.02 13.72
CA ILE A 94 11.37 4.05 12.75
C ILE A 94 9.97 4.60 13.11
N SER A 95 9.78 5.88 12.90
CA SER A 95 8.47 6.53 13.03
C SER A 95 7.96 7.03 11.67
N ALA A 96 6.69 7.40 11.60
CA ALA A 96 6.12 7.99 10.39
C ALA A 96 6.84 9.27 9.93
N LYS A 97 7.52 9.97 10.84
CA LYS A 97 8.31 11.19 10.53
C LYS A 97 9.64 10.88 9.85
N ASP A 98 10.09 9.63 9.91
CA ASP A 98 11.39 9.20 9.40
C ASP A 98 11.29 8.63 7.98
N ILE A 99 10.06 8.44 7.46
CA ILE A 99 9.81 7.97 6.10
C ILE A 99 9.97 9.12 5.11
N ASP A 100 10.85 8.93 4.13
CA ASP A 100 11.18 9.91 3.10
C ASP A 100 10.33 9.70 1.83
N TYR A 101 10.03 8.44 1.50
CA TYR A 101 9.20 8.09 0.35
C TYR A 101 8.14 7.06 0.76
N VAL A 102 6.94 7.24 0.26
CA VAL A 102 5.87 6.22 0.27
C VAL A 102 5.60 5.85 -1.18
N VAL A 103 5.81 4.60 -1.54
CA VAL A 103 5.54 4.09 -2.88
C VAL A 103 4.24 3.31 -2.83
N LEU A 104 3.21 3.75 -3.54
CA LEU A 104 1.95 3.02 -3.64
C LEU A 104 1.95 2.19 -4.92
N THR A 105 2.04 0.87 -4.77
CA THR A 105 2.13 -0.06 -5.91
C THR A 105 0.90 0.02 -6.81
N HIS A 106 -0.25 0.25 -6.22
CA HIS A 106 -1.52 0.59 -6.85
C HIS A 106 -2.47 1.19 -5.80
N LEU A 107 -3.64 1.67 -6.22
CA LEU A 107 -4.51 2.47 -5.37
C LEU A 107 -5.75 1.72 -4.86
N HIS A 108 -5.71 0.39 -4.73
CA HIS A 108 -6.73 -0.34 -3.99
C HIS A 108 -6.64 0.00 -2.49
N PHE A 109 -7.78 -0.04 -1.81
CA PHE A 109 -7.88 0.45 -0.42
C PHE A 109 -6.95 -0.27 0.57
N GLU A 110 -6.67 -1.55 0.34
CA GLU A 110 -5.78 -2.36 1.17
C GLU A 110 -4.29 -2.03 0.98
N LYS A 111 -3.97 -1.16 0.03
CA LYS A 111 -2.62 -0.68 -0.25
C LYS A 111 -2.43 0.79 0.10
N CYS A 112 -3.40 1.62 -0.25
CA CYS A 112 -3.28 3.07 -0.11
C CYS A 112 -4.04 3.64 1.11
N GLY A 113 -4.89 2.86 1.77
CA GLY A 113 -5.75 3.36 2.84
C GLY A 113 -4.99 4.00 4.00
N GLY A 114 -3.84 3.44 4.37
CA GLY A 114 -2.98 3.98 5.42
C GLY A 114 -2.12 5.19 5.02
N ALA A 115 -2.12 5.59 3.75
CA ALA A 115 -1.37 6.76 3.27
C ALA A 115 -1.82 8.07 3.93
N THR A 116 -3.08 8.11 4.35
CA THR A 116 -3.66 9.24 5.08
C THR A 116 -4.34 8.77 6.37
N LYS A 117 -4.53 9.68 7.30
CA LYS A 117 -5.19 9.44 8.60
C LYS A 117 -6.05 10.62 8.99
N MET A 118 -6.91 10.44 9.98
CA MET A 118 -7.58 11.54 10.68
C MET A 118 -6.67 12.13 11.75
N ASP A 119 -6.64 13.45 11.87
CA ASP A 119 -6.09 14.15 13.02
C ASP A 119 -7.10 14.19 14.20
N ARG A 120 -6.76 14.90 15.27
CA ARG A 120 -7.63 15.01 16.46
C ARG A 120 -8.88 15.86 16.21
N GLU A 121 -8.86 16.68 15.18
CA GLU A 121 -9.94 17.58 14.79
C GLU A 121 -10.86 16.94 13.74
N GLY A 122 -10.52 15.71 13.28
CA GLY A 122 -11.28 14.99 12.27
C GLY A 122 -10.88 15.31 10.84
N ASN A 123 -9.83 16.10 10.62
CA ASN A 123 -9.34 16.41 9.28
C ASN A 123 -8.52 15.24 8.72
N ILE A 124 -8.62 15.03 7.42
CA ILE A 124 -7.75 14.08 6.72
C ILE A 124 -6.38 14.72 6.49
N ILE A 125 -5.34 14.04 6.91
CA ILE A 125 -3.96 14.48 6.74
C ILE A 125 -3.07 13.32 6.25
N PRO A 126 -1.94 13.57 5.58
CA PRO A 126 -0.96 12.55 5.25
C PRO A 126 -0.43 11.85 6.50
N SER A 127 -0.32 10.52 6.44
CA SER A 127 0.21 9.71 7.56
C SER A 127 1.71 9.92 7.76
N PHE A 128 2.44 10.21 6.68
CA PHE A 128 3.89 10.38 6.64
C PHE A 128 4.21 11.83 6.25
N PRO A 129 4.42 12.71 7.25
CA PRO A 129 4.31 14.17 7.06
C PRO A 129 5.40 14.79 6.20
N LYS A 130 6.56 14.14 6.05
CA LYS A 130 7.66 14.64 5.19
C LYS A 130 7.83 13.84 3.91
N ALA A 131 7.13 12.70 3.77
CA ALA A 131 7.33 11.79 2.65
C ALA A 131 6.83 12.37 1.34
N LYS A 132 7.54 12.08 0.24
CA LYS A 132 6.96 12.16 -1.10
C LYS A 132 6.24 10.85 -1.40
N TYR A 133 5.03 10.95 -1.91
CA TYR A 133 4.20 9.79 -2.29
C TYR A 133 4.35 9.55 -3.78
N VAL A 134 5.01 8.45 -4.10
CA VAL A 134 5.34 8.05 -5.47
C VAL A 134 4.24 7.14 -6.00
N ILE A 135 3.59 7.55 -7.09
CA ILE A 135 2.45 6.88 -7.69
C ILE A 135 2.58 6.96 -9.21
N GLN A 136 2.23 5.89 -9.93
CA GLN A 136 2.14 5.95 -11.39
C GLN A 136 0.99 6.87 -11.80
N LYS A 137 1.26 7.74 -12.77
CA LYS A 137 0.28 8.70 -13.30
C LYS A 137 -0.99 8.01 -13.82
N ASP A 138 -0.83 6.88 -14.48
CA ASP A 138 -1.96 6.12 -15.00
C ASP A 138 -2.81 5.53 -13.87
N ALA A 139 -2.19 5.02 -12.79
CA ALA A 139 -2.91 4.55 -11.61
C ALA A 139 -3.68 5.69 -10.92
N TRP A 140 -3.06 6.88 -10.83
CA TRP A 140 -3.73 8.07 -10.30
C TRP A 140 -4.93 8.46 -11.14
N ASN A 141 -4.75 8.54 -12.47
CA ASN A 141 -5.81 8.91 -13.39
C ASN A 141 -6.99 7.92 -13.36
N GLU A 142 -6.70 6.61 -13.37
CA GLU A 142 -7.75 5.58 -13.27
C GLU A 142 -8.52 5.69 -11.95
N ALA A 143 -7.82 5.88 -10.83
CA ALA A 143 -8.44 5.91 -9.52
C ALA A 143 -9.39 7.10 -9.32
N PHE A 144 -9.07 8.24 -9.93
CA PHE A 144 -9.90 9.45 -9.84
C PHE A 144 -10.94 9.58 -10.97
N ASN A 145 -10.76 8.84 -12.06
CA ASN A 145 -11.71 8.79 -13.20
C ASN A 145 -11.98 7.33 -13.60
N PRO A 146 -12.46 6.48 -12.68
CA PRO A 146 -12.63 5.07 -12.95
C PRO A 146 -13.77 4.85 -13.97
N ASN A 147 -13.58 3.87 -14.85
CA ASN A 147 -14.69 3.35 -15.64
C ASN A 147 -15.66 2.55 -14.74
N GLU A 148 -16.84 2.21 -15.26
CA GLU A 148 -17.89 1.52 -14.49
C GLU A 148 -17.43 0.21 -13.83
N TRP A 149 -16.51 -0.52 -14.47
CA TRP A 149 -15.96 -1.78 -13.97
C TRP A 149 -14.89 -1.58 -12.87
N ALA A 150 -14.23 -0.43 -12.89
CA ALA A 150 -13.17 -0.11 -11.93
C ALA A 150 -13.69 0.54 -10.64
N VAL A 151 -14.88 1.19 -10.69
CA VAL A 151 -15.48 1.87 -9.51
C VAL A 151 -15.46 1.02 -8.24
N PRO A 152 -15.83 -0.28 -8.24
CA PRO A 152 -15.85 -1.08 -7.02
C PRO A 152 -14.45 -1.33 -6.40
N LYS A 153 -13.38 -1.12 -7.16
CA LYS A 153 -11.98 -1.33 -6.70
C LYS A 153 -11.50 -0.17 -5.83
N TYR A 154 -12.10 1.02 -6.00
CA TYR A 154 -11.67 2.24 -5.36
C TYR A 154 -12.66 2.66 -4.27
N SER A 155 -12.18 2.69 -3.04
CA SER A 155 -12.95 3.09 -1.86
C SER A 155 -12.83 4.60 -1.61
N ASN A 156 -13.46 5.08 -0.52
CA ASN A 156 -13.26 6.43 -0.03
C ASN A 156 -11.79 6.76 0.27
N ALA A 157 -10.96 5.73 0.50
CA ALA A 157 -9.52 5.93 0.75
C ALA A 157 -8.84 6.68 -0.40
N VAL A 158 -9.23 6.42 -1.65
CA VAL A 158 -8.69 7.13 -2.83
C VAL A 158 -9.02 8.62 -2.78
N LYS A 159 -10.26 8.98 -2.44
CA LYS A 159 -10.66 10.39 -2.32
C LYS A 159 -9.81 11.15 -1.30
N HIS A 160 -9.40 10.46 -0.24
CA HIS A 160 -8.54 11.04 0.80
C HIS A 160 -7.10 11.30 0.32
N LEU A 161 -6.65 10.69 -0.77
CA LEU A 161 -5.32 10.94 -1.32
C LEU A 161 -5.16 12.35 -1.89
N LYS A 162 -6.27 13.06 -2.19
CA LYS A 162 -6.21 14.47 -2.65
C LYS A 162 -5.46 15.38 -1.69
N VAL A 163 -5.51 15.15 -0.39
CA VAL A 163 -4.76 15.94 0.58
C VAL A 163 -3.25 15.84 0.40
N ILE A 164 -2.75 14.75 -0.21
CA ILE A 164 -1.32 14.54 -0.50
C ILE A 164 -0.90 15.47 -1.65
N GLU A 165 -1.77 15.63 -2.67
CA GLU A 165 -1.58 16.58 -3.76
C GLU A 165 -1.64 18.02 -3.25
N GLU A 166 -2.66 18.37 -2.46
CA GLU A 166 -2.86 19.71 -1.85
C GLU A 166 -1.69 20.14 -0.97
N ARG A 167 -0.94 19.19 -0.40
CA ARG A 167 0.24 19.45 0.44
C ARG A 167 1.57 19.35 -0.29
N ASP A 168 1.54 19.30 -1.62
CA ASP A 168 2.74 19.17 -2.48
C ASP A 168 3.63 17.97 -2.11
N GLN A 169 3.00 16.87 -1.65
CA GLN A 169 3.70 15.62 -1.33
C GLN A 169 3.55 14.57 -2.44
N LEU A 170 2.70 14.79 -3.42
CA LEU A 170 2.47 13.87 -4.54
C LEU A 170 3.62 13.95 -5.55
N GLN A 171 4.12 12.78 -5.94
CA GLN A 171 5.09 12.62 -7.00
C GLN A 171 4.54 11.59 -8.01
N LEU A 172 4.00 12.08 -9.10
CA LEU A 172 3.57 11.22 -10.21
C LEU A 172 4.78 10.84 -11.06
N ILE A 173 4.90 9.55 -11.35
CA ILE A 173 5.93 8.99 -12.23
C ILE A 173 5.29 8.32 -13.43
N GLU A 174 6.04 8.20 -14.52
CA GLU A 174 5.62 7.54 -15.77
C GLU A 174 6.64 6.46 -16.14
N GLY A 175 6.17 5.23 -16.30
CA GLY A 175 7.03 4.09 -16.63
C GLY A 175 8.00 3.70 -15.50
N ASN A 176 9.05 2.98 -15.89
CA ASN A 176 10.08 2.54 -14.93
C ASN A 176 10.88 3.75 -14.43
N THR A 177 11.01 3.89 -13.12
CA THR A 177 11.62 5.07 -12.51
C THR A 177 12.47 4.70 -11.32
N GLU A 178 13.73 5.11 -11.28
CA GLU A 178 14.57 5.01 -10.10
C GLU A 178 14.12 6.05 -9.06
N ILE A 179 13.72 5.58 -7.87
CA ILE A 179 13.24 6.45 -6.78
C ILE A 179 14.42 7.03 -6.02
N VAL A 180 15.36 6.17 -5.67
CA VAL A 180 16.68 6.51 -5.12
C VAL A 180 17.68 5.50 -5.67
N PRO A 181 18.99 5.77 -5.63
CA PRO A 181 19.99 4.84 -6.16
C PRO A 181 19.80 3.41 -5.66
N GLY A 182 19.59 2.48 -6.58
CA GLY A 182 19.37 1.06 -6.30
C GLY A 182 17.95 0.66 -5.91
N VAL A 183 16.98 1.58 -5.89
CA VAL A 183 15.55 1.29 -5.65
C VAL A 183 14.74 1.82 -6.83
N GLU A 184 14.12 0.93 -7.58
CA GLU A 184 13.40 1.24 -8.81
C GLU A 184 11.94 0.78 -8.73
N ALA A 185 11.02 1.65 -9.15
CA ALA A 185 9.63 1.31 -9.45
C ALA A 185 9.56 0.82 -10.90
N VAL A 186 9.07 -0.39 -11.10
CA VAL A 186 8.94 -1.03 -12.41
C VAL A 186 7.47 -1.26 -12.71
N VAL A 187 6.98 -0.72 -13.81
CA VAL A 187 5.59 -0.94 -14.25
C VAL A 187 5.42 -2.39 -14.67
N LEU A 188 4.37 -3.00 -14.19
CA LEU A 188 4.01 -4.36 -14.50
C LEU A 188 2.48 -4.45 -14.63
N ASP A 189 1.99 -5.04 -15.71
CA ASP A 189 0.57 -5.31 -15.85
C ASP A 189 0.09 -6.18 -14.69
N GLY A 190 -1.00 -5.74 -14.05
CA GLY A 190 -1.47 -6.36 -12.82
C GLY A 190 -2.95 -6.06 -12.55
N PRO A 191 -3.34 -5.95 -11.28
CA PRO A 191 -4.74 -5.80 -10.87
C PRO A 191 -5.38 -4.47 -11.29
N SER A 192 -4.58 -3.48 -11.67
CA SER A 192 -5.02 -2.15 -12.13
C SER A 192 -4.03 -1.56 -13.13
N ILE A 193 -4.48 -0.57 -13.90
CA ILE A 193 -3.62 0.22 -14.79
C ILE A 193 -2.56 0.94 -13.94
N GLY A 194 -1.32 0.99 -14.44
CA GLY A 194 -0.21 1.61 -13.71
C GLY A 194 0.21 0.88 -12.43
N HIS A 195 -0.14 -0.40 -12.30
CA HIS A 195 0.42 -1.24 -11.23
C HIS A 195 1.94 -1.32 -11.39
N MET A 196 2.67 -1.30 -10.26
CA MET A 196 4.13 -1.41 -10.26
C MET A 196 4.63 -2.33 -9.16
N ILE A 197 5.78 -2.90 -9.39
CA ILE A 197 6.60 -3.56 -8.38
C ILE A 197 7.78 -2.67 -8.01
N VAL A 198 8.37 -2.91 -6.85
CA VAL A 198 9.60 -2.22 -6.42
C VAL A 198 10.73 -3.24 -6.39
N THR A 199 11.78 -2.94 -7.14
CA THR A 199 13.02 -3.74 -7.15
C THR A 199 14.08 -3.05 -6.31
N VAL A 200 14.89 -3.84 -5.62
CA VAL A 200 15.97 -3.34 -4.76
C VAL A 200 17.27 -4.06 -5.10
N LYS A 201 18.28 -3.30 -5.49
CA LYS A 201 19.64 -3.83 -5.69
C LYS A 201 20.37 -3.79 -4.37
N ALA A 202 20.56 -4.94 -3.73
CA ALA A 202 21.27 -5.06 -2.47
C ALA A 202 22.64 -5.74 -2.71
N GLY A 203 23.75 -4.94 -2.67
CA GLY A 203 25.11 -5.45 -2.84
C GLY A 203 25.41 -5.89 -4.27
N GLY A 204 26.62 -5.75 -4.75
CA GLY A 204 27.02 -5.94 -6.14
C GLY A 204 26.93 -7.38 -6.69
N GLU A 205 25.73 -7.96 -6.68
CA GLU A 205 25.34 -9.15 -7.45
C GLU A 205 24.13 -8.82 -8.32
#